data_c48b926e22f84efdce072c6d5a2749f2
#
_entry.id   c48b926e22f84efdce072c6d5a2749f2
#
_cell.length_a   1.000
_cell.length_b   1.000
_cell.length_c   1.000
_cell.angle_alpha   90.00
_cell.angle_beta   90.00
_cell.angle_gamma   90.00
#
_symmetry.space_group_name_H-M   'P 1'
#
loop_
_entity.id
_entity.type
_entity.pdbx_description
1 polymer ?
#
loop_
_entity_poly.entity_id
_entity_poly.type
_entity_poly.pdbx_seq_one_letter_code
_entity_poly.pdbx_strand_id
1 'polypeptide(L)'
;MALNELIDKIKEFEGFRANAYYDSGGTVTIGYGRTGGVSITDKTTREVEDIWLKCKVEELYKRVKVALTQHGYILTENQYLALTDFAYNLGLKRIETLTANYKRTVEEISSAILLYDKCKGKTLLGLTKRRKWEHELFNSHVASTQQREIKKEELAATVQTKVNENISKYGLAIEPLVVDGIVGRKTLLALINVLSR
;
A
#
# COMPACT_ATOMS: atom_id res chain seq x y z
N MET A 1 6.37 4.40 -0.78
CA MET A 1 5.55 5.29 -1.66
C MET A 1 4.48 5.96 -0.83
N ALA A 2 4.16 7.23 -1.07
CA ALA A 2 3.04 7.93 -0.43
C ALA A 2 1.80 7.92 -1.35
N LEU A 3 0.61 8.16 -0.78
CA LEU A 3 -0.64 8.17 -1.54
C LEU A 3 -0.65 9.26 -2.64
N ASN A 4 -0.03 10.41 -2.39
CA ASN A 4 0.09 11.46 -3.40
C ASN A 4 0.94 11.02 -4.61
N GLU A 5 2.00 10.26 -4.39
CA GLU A 5 2.83 9.70 -5.48
C GLU A 5 2.05 8.67 -6.31
N LEU A 6 1.15 7.90 -5.66
CA LEU A 6 0.22 7.03 -6.38
C LEU A 6 -0.73 7.84 -7.27
N ILE A 7 -1.30 8.95 -6.76
CA ILE A 7 -2.20 9.81 -7.52
C ILE A 7 -1.48 10.36 -8.77
N ASP A 8 -0.24 10.81 -8.63
CA ASP A 8 0.55 11.30 -9.76
C ASP A 8 0.83 10.18 -10.77
N LYS A 9 1.08 8.96 -10.29
CA LYS A 9 1.26 7.79 -11.17
C LYS A 9 -0.01 7.39 -11.92
N ILE A 10 -1.17 7.48 -11.29
CA ILE A 10 -2.46 7.28 -11.95
C ILE A 10 -2.66 8.33 -13.05
N LYS A 11 -2.33 9.61 -12.82
CA LYS A 11 -2.38 10.66 -13.84
C LYS A 11 -1.52 10.32 -15.08
N GLU A 12 -0.33 9.75 -14.87
CA GLU A 12 0.54 9.29 -15.95
C GLU A 12 -0.10 8.17 -16.78
N PHE A 13 -0.72 7.19 -16.12
CA PHE A 13 -1.36 6.05 -16.81
C PHE A 13 -2.62 6.45 -17.56
N GLU A 14 -3.47 7.29 -16.97
CA GLU A 14 -4.78 7.63 -17.56
C GLU A 14 -4.66 8.75 -18.61
N GLY A 15 -3.73 9.67 -18.44
CA GLY A 15 -3.69 10.91 -19.21
C GLY A 15 -4.85 11.84 -18.90
N PHE A 16 -4.78 13.09 -19.33
CA PHE A 16 -5.81 14.09 -19.07
C PHE A 16 -6.55 14.48 -20.37
N ARG A 17 -7.88 14.51 -20.30
CA ARG A 17 -8.74 15.03 -21.37
C ARG A 17 -9.70 16.09 -20.86
N ALA A 18 -9.56 17.32 -21.36
CA ALA A 18 -10.39 18.47 -20.94
C ALA A 18 -11.82 18.41 -21.46
N ASN A 19 -12.05 17.74 -22.59
CA ASN A 19 -13.38 17.58 -23.18
C ASN A 19 -13.85 16.13 -22.99
N ALA A 20 -15.14 15.97 -22.69
CA ALA A 20 -15.73 14.64 -22.63
C ALA A 20 -15.64 13.90 -23.96
N TYR A 21 -15.50 12.58 -23.90
CA TYR A 21 -15.36 11.69 -25.04
C TYR A 21 -16.01 10.34 -24.75
N TYR A 22 -16.28 9.58 -25.79
CA TYR A 22 -16.65 8.17 -25.63
C TYR A 22 -15.39 7.30 -25.52
N ASP A 23 -15.29 6.51 -24.45
CA ASP A 23 -14.24 5.51 -24.33
C ASP A 23 -14.45 4.32 -25.29
N SER A 24 -13.54 3.35 -25.30
CA SER A 24 -13.63 2.15 -26.14
C SER A 24 -14.84 1.24 -25.83
N GLY A 25 -15.49 1.47 -24.68
CA GLY A 25 -16.73 0.79 -24.25
C GLY A 25 -17.98 1.59 -24.55
N GLY A 26 -17.86 2.81 -25.12
CA GLY A 26 -18.99 3.69 -25.41
C GLY A 26 -19.47 4.50 -24.19
N THR A 27 -18.70 4.54 -23.10
CA THR A 27 -19.04 5.31 -21.89
C THR A 27 -18.50 6.74 -22.01
N VAL A 28 -19.34 7.73 -21.70
CA VAL A 28 -18.91 9.13 -21.67
C VAL A 28 -17.94 9.35 -20.52
N THR A 29 -16.75 9.81 -20.85
CA THR A 29 -15.60 9.91 -19.95
C THR A 29 -14.94 11.28 -20.07
N ILE A 30 -14.38 11.83 -18.98
CA ILE A 30 -13.68 13.11 -18.96
C ILE A 30 -12.51 13.07 -17.96
N GLY A 31 -11.58 14.00 -18.06
CA GLY A 31 -10.47 14.16 -17.10
C GLY A 31 -9.52 12.99 -17.12
N TYR A 32 -9.29 12.38 -15.97
CA TYR A 32 -8.47 11.19 -15.73
C TYR A 32 -9.31 9.90 -15.69
N GLY A 33 -10.32 9.78 -16.54
CA GLY A 33 -11.16 8.59 -16.58
C GLY A 33 -12.44 8.69 -15.73
N ARG A 34 -12.84 9.90 -15.34
CA ARG A 34 -14.12 10.11 -14.65
C ARG A 34 -15.28 9.80 -15.60
N THR A 35 -16.19 8.93 -15.14
CA THR A 35 -17.39 8.54 -15.86
C THR A 35 -18.64 9.02 -15.11
N GLY A 36 -19.50 8.58 -14.62
CA GLY A 36 -20.69 8.94 -13.84
C GLY A 36 -21.01 10.45 -13.73
N GLY A 37 -22.18 10.83 -14.19
CA GLY A 37 -22.63 12.23 -14.15
C GLY A 37 -21.94 13.15 -15.17
N VAL A 38 -21.34 12.57 -16.23
CA VAL A 38 -20.65 13.30 -17.32
C VAL A 38 -21.52 13.29 -18.57
N SER A 39 -21.74 14.48 -19.15
CA SER A 39 -22.35 14.67 -20.46
C SER A 39 -21.27 14.78 -21.53
N ILE A 40 -21.57 14.37 -22.76
CA ILE A 40 -20.63 14.48 -23.90
C ILE A 40 -20.24 15.93 -24.22
N THR A 41 -21.02 16.89 -23.77
CA THR A 41 -20.78 18.32 -23.96
C THR A 41 -19.93 18.93 -22.83
N ASP A 42 -19.62 18.17 -21.77
CA ASP A 42 -18.91 18.67 -20.63
C ASP A 42 -17.43 18.98 -20.94
N LYS A 43 -16.96 20.00 -20.25
CA LYS A 43 -15.55 20.41 -20.23
C LYS A 43 -15.08 20.52 -18.80
N THR A 44 -13.80 20.28 -18.58
CA THR A 44 -13.15 20.33 -17.26
C THR A 44 -11.76 20.94 -17.35
N THR A 45 -11.18 21.25 -16.19
CA THR A 45 -9.79 21.69 -16.07
C THR A 45 -8.96 20.67 -15.26
N ARG A 46 -7.64 20.78 -15.32
CA ARG A 46 -6.75 19.91 -14.54
C ARG A 46 -6.99 20.06 -13.04
N GLU A 47 -7.18 21.29 -12.58
CA GLU A 47 -7.41 21.61 -11.17
C GLU A 47 -8.66 20.90 -10.62
N VAL A 48 -9.74 20.91 -11.39
CA VAL A 48 -11.01 20.25 -11.01
C VAL A 48 -10.82 18.73 -10.97
N GLU A 49 -10.19 18.16 -12.00
CA GLU A 49 -9.99 16.71 -12.06
C GLU A 49 -8.92 16.21 -11.09
N ASP A 50 -7.94 17.03 -10.72
CA ASP A 50 -6.97 16.72 -9.68
C ASP A 50 -7.64 16.56 -8.31
N ILE A 51 -8.57 17.44 -7.98
CA ILE A 51 -9.36 17.36 -6.75
C ILE A 51 -10.25 16.11 -6.78
N TRP A 52 -10.95 15.88 -7.90
CA TRP A 52 -11.81 14.71 -8.05
C TRP A 52 -11.01 13.40 -7.93
N LEU A 53 -9.87 13.30 -8.65
CA LEU A 53 -9.01 12.11 -8.64
C LEU A 53 -8.49 11.84 -7.23
N LYS A 54 -8.04 12.89 -6.52
CA LYS A 54 -7.57 12.76 -5.14
C LYS A 54 -8.65 12.14 -4.24
N CYS A 55 -9.86 12.73 -4.23
CA CYS A 55 -10.97 12.20 -3.44
C CYS A 55 -11.31 10.75 -3.83
N LYS A 56 -11.29 10.46 -5.13
CA LYS A 56 -11.60 9.12 -5.64
C LYS A 56 -10.58 8.07 -5.23
N VAL A 57 -9.29 8.39 -5.30
CA VAL A 57 -8.20 7.48 -4.91
C VAL A 57 -8.17 7.28 -3.39
N GLU A 58 -8.39 8.35 -2.60
CA GLU A 58 -8.48 8.25 -1.15
C GLU A 58 -9.65 7.36 -0.69
N GLU A 59 -10.83 7.52 -1.31
CA GLU A 59 -11.98 6.65 -1.06
C GLU A 59 -11.65 5.20 -1.40
N LEU A 60 -11.09 4.98 -2.60
CA LEU A 60 -10.79 3.64 -3.09
C LEU A 60 -9.74 2.94 -2.23
N TYR A 61 -8.69 3.65 -1.81
CA TYR A 61 -7.67 3.15 -0.89
C TYR A 61 -8.30 2.64 0.42
N LYS A 62 -9.18 3.44 1.03
CA LYS A 62 -9.89 3.03 2.25
C LYS A 62 -10.72 1.76 2.02
N ARG A 63 -11.43 1.68 0.91
CA ARG A 63 -12.27 0.51 0.56
C ARG A 63 -11.46 -0.73 0.29
N VAL A 64 -10.34 -0.63 -0.43
CA VAL A 64 -9.39 -1.74 -0.66
C VAL A 64 -8.84 -2.23 0.68
N LYS A 65 -8.40 -1.31 1.54
CA LYS A 65 -7.86 -1.65 2.86
C LYS A 65 -8.88 -2.37 3.72
N VAL A 66 -10.10 -1.85 3.81
CA VAL A 66 -11.20 -2.48 4.58
C VAL A 66 -11.51 -3.87 4.03
N ALA A 67 -11.69 -4.01 2.71
CA ALA A 67 -12.02 -5.29 2.09
C ALA A 67 -10.96 -6.37 2.40
N LEU A 68 -9.69 -6.03 2.34
CA LEU A 68 -8.61 -6.98 2.58
C LEU A 68 -8.40 -7.28 4.07
N THR A 69 -8.45 -6.27 4.94
CA THR A 69 -8.30 -6.49 6.40
C THR A 69 -9.44 -7.30 6.99
N GLN A 70 -10.67 -7.12 6.52
CA GLN A 70 -11.82 -7.93 6.96
C GLN A 70 -11.67 -9.42 6.62
N HIS A 71 -10.84 -9.76 5.62
CA HIS A 71 -10.53 -11.13 5.23
C HIS A 71 -9.16 -11.61 5.74
N GLY A 72 -8.59 -10.92 6.74
CA GLY A 72 -7.39 -11.36 7.45
C GLY A 72 -6.05 -11.00 6.76
N TYR A 73 -6.07 -10.22 5.67
CA TYR A 73 -4.81 -9.76 5.07
C TYR A 73 -4.14 -8.68 5.90
N ILE A 74 -2.88 -8.89 6.21
CA ILE A 74 -1.99 -7.90 6.83
C ILE A 74 -0.97 -7.51 5.77
N LEU A 75 -1.24 -6.41 5.08
CA LEU A 75 -0.42 -5.92 3.98
C LEU A 75 0.37 -4.68 4.39
N THR A 76 1.45 -4.45 3.67
CA THR A 76 2.25 -3.23 3.78
C THR A 76 1.58 -2.07 3.06
N GLU A 77 2.00 -0.85 3.33
CA GLU A 77 1.46 0.35 2.68
C GLU A 77 1.61 0.28 1.14
N ASN A 78 2.78 -0.14 0.63
CA ASN A 78 2.99 -0.26 -0.80
C ASN A 78 2.13 -1.35 -1.46
N GLN A 79 1.82 -2.42 -0.73
CA GLN A 79 0.90 -3.45 -1.21
C GLN A 79 -0.53 -2.90 -1.32
N TYR A 80 -1.01 -2.15 -0.32
CA TYR A 80 -2.31 -1.48 -0.42
C TYR A 80 -2.35 -0.46 -1.56
N LEU A 81 -1.29 0.31 -1.77
CA LEU A 81 -1.21 1.29 -2.86
C LEU A 81 -1.21 0.62 -4.24
N ALA A 82 -0.46 -0.46 -4.43
CA ALA A 82 -0.47 -1.24 -5.68
C ALA A 82 -1.87 -1.81 -5.97
N LEU A 83 -2.55 -2.37 -4.97
CA LEU A 83 -3.90 -2.89 -5.11
C LEU A 83 -4.94 -1.78 -5.30
N THR A 84 -4.66 -0.56 -4.83
CA THR A 84 -5.51 0.60 -5.09
C THR A 84 -5.42 1.03 -6.55
N ASP A 85 -4.21 1.06 -7.15
CA ASP A 85 -4.06 1.31 -8.59
C ASP A 85 -4.75 0.21 -9.43
N PHE A 86 -4.55 -1.04 -9.06
CA PHE A 86 -5.22 -2.17 -9.68
C PHE A 86 -6.76 -2.02 -9.65
N ALA A 87 -7.32 -1.65 -8.48
CA ALA A 87 -8.74 -1.43 -8.32
C ALA A 87 -9.24 -0.17 -9.04
N TYR A 88 -8.42 0.87 -9.17
CA TYR A 88 -8.73 2.06 -9.95
C TYR A 88 -8.92 1.71 -11.43
N ASN A 89 -8.02 0.92 -11.98
CA ASN A 89 -8.03 0.52 -13.39
C ASN A 89 -9.10 -0.53 -13.73
N LEU A 90 -9.32 -1.52 -12.87
CA LEU A 90 -10.16 -2.69 -13.16
C LEU A 90 -11.46 -2.75 -12.34
N GLY A 91 -11.63 -1.84 -11.40
CA GLY A 91 -12.75 -1.80 -10.47
C GLY A 91 -12.51 -2.59 -9.17
N LEU A 92 -13.04 -2.09 -8.06
CA LEU A 92 -12.86 -2.67 -6.73
C LEU A 92 -13.27 -4.16 -6.67
N LYS A 93 -14.32 -4.56 -7.37
CA LYS A 93 -14.79 -5.96 -7.41
C LYS A 93 -13.73 -6.93 -7.94
N ARG A 94 -12.76 -6.44 -8.73
CA ARG A 94 -11.66 -7.28 -9.23
C ARG A 94 -10.67 -7.70 -8.16
N ILE A 95 -10.67 -7.06 -6.99
CA ILE A 95 -9.88 -7.52 -5.83
C ILE A 95 -10.32 -8.91 -5.39
N GLU A 96 -11.61 -9.23 -5.37
CA GLU A 96 -12.11 -10.57 -5.06
C GLU A 96 -11.58 -11.63 -6.04
N THR A 97 -11.58 -11.31 -7.35
CA THR A 97 -11.06 -12.22 -8.39
C THR A 97 -9.54 -12.36 -8.29
N LEU A 98 -8.83 -11.24 -8.06
CA LEU A 98 -7.38 -11.22 -7.90
C LEU A 98 -6.94 -12.06 -6.71
N THR A 99 -7.68 -12.03 -5.61
CA THR A 99 -7.41 -12.79 -4.39
C THR A 99 -8.01 -14.20 -4.38
N ALA A 100 -8.63 -14.64 -5.48
CA ALA A 100 -9.38 -15.90 -5.57
C ALA A 100 -10.39 -16.04 -4.42
N ASN A 101 -11.26 -15.05 -4.24
CA ASN A 101 -12.20 -14.93 -3.12
C ASN A 101 -11.48 -14.99 -1.75
N TYR A 102 -10.40 -14.21 -1.65
CA TYR A 102 -9.58 -14.05 -0.43
C TYR A 102 -8.89 -15.35 0.06
N LYS A 103 -8.54 -16.24 -0.89
CA LYS A 103 -7.85 -17.51 -0.58
C LYS A 103 -6.37 -17.51 -0.97
N ARG A 104 -5.91 -16.58 -1.83
CA ARG A 104 -4.51 -16.51 -2.24
C ARG A 104 -3.62 -15.96 -1.13
N THR A 105 -2.41 -16.47 -1.07
CA THR A 105 -1.33 -15.87 -0.27
C THR A 105 -0.91 -14.52 -0.86
N VAL A 106 -0.12 -13.75 -0.11
CA VAL A 106 0.41 -12.45 -0.57
C VAL A 106 1.30 -12.63 -1.80
N GLU A 107 2.11 -13.69 -1.83
CA GLU A 107 3.00 -14.03 -2.94
C GLU A 107 2.21 -14.43 -4.20
N GLU A 108 1.14 -15.19 -4.02
CA GLU A 108 0.24 -15.56 -5.12
C GLU A 108 -0.50 -14.35 -5.69
N ILE A 109 -0.92 -13.38 -4.84
CA ILE A 109 -1.50 -12.12 -5.29
C ILE A 109 -0.49 -11.35 -6.14
N SER A 110 0.75 -11.21 -5.65
CA SER A 110 1.84 -10.56 -6.38
C SER A 110 1.99 -11.11 -7.80
N SER A 111 2.07 -12.43 -7.93
CA SER A 111 2.21 -13.11 -9.22
C SER A 111 0.96 -12.95 -10.09
N ALA A 112 -0.22 -12.97 -9.49
CA ALA A 112 -1.50 -12.87 -10.19
C ALA A 112 -1.74 -11.48 -10.80
N ILE A 113 -1.21 -10.39 -10.23
CA ILE A 113 -1.31 -9.04 -10.79
C ILE A 113 -0.90 -9.04 -12.27
N LEU A 114 0.20 -9.71 -12.62
CA LEU A 114 0.76 -9.73 -13.97
C LEU A 114 -0.17 -10.35 -15.03
N LEU A 115 -1.16 -11.15 -14.62
CA LEU A 115 -2.08 -11.82 -15.52
C LEU A 115 -3.19 -10.91 -16.09
N TYR A 116 -3.32 -9.67 -15.58
CA TYR A 116 -4.39 -8.73 -15.94
C TYR A 116 -3.95 -7.70 -16.97
N ASP A 117 -3.15 -8.11 -17.96
CA ASP A 117 -2.62 -7.28 -19.04
C ASP A 117 -3.42 -7.36 -20.35
N LYS A 118 -4.60 -8.06 -20.36
CA LYS A 118 -5.40 -8.31 -21.56
C LYS A 118 -6.71 -7.53 -21.55
N CYS A 119 -7.10 -7.07 -22.73
CA CYS A 119 -8.43 -6.55 -23.02
C CYS A 119 -9.01 -7.28 -24.22
N LYS A 120 -10.22 -7.85 -24.07
CA LYS A 120 -10.88 -8.67 -25.11
C LYS A 120 -9.95 -9.77 -25.67
N GLY A 121 -9.19 -10.43 -24.80
CA GLY A 121 -8.26 -11.52 -25.13
C GLY A 121 -6.92 -11.10 -25.73
N LYS A 122 -6.70 -9.81 -26.01
CA LYS A 122 -5.44 -9.28 -26.57
C LYS A 122 -4.61 -8.59 -25.48
N THR A 123 -3.33 -8.90 -25.39
CA THR A 123 -2.38 -8.21 -24.54
C THR A 123 -2.19 -6.77 -25.01
N LEU A 124 -2.30 -5.81 -24.10
CA LEU A 124 -2.09 -4.39 -24.36
C LEU A 124 -0.83 -3.90 -23.64
N LEU A 125 0.09 -3.33 -24.40
CA LEU A 125 1.40 -2.87 -23.88
C LEU A 125 1.25 -1.90 -22.71
N GLY A 126 0.24 -1.01 -22.74
CA GLY A 126 -0.06 -0.09 -21.64
C GLY A 126 -0.45 -0.83 -20.35
N LEU A 127 -1.30 -1.87 -20.48
CA LEU A 127 -1.69 -2.70 -19.33
C LEU A 127 -0.50 -3.53 -18.82
N THR A 128 0.32 -4.10 -19.71
CA THR A 128 1.52 -4.84 -19.32
C THR A 128 2.47 -3.95 -18.51
N LYS A 129 2.70 -2.69 -18.95
CA LYS A 129 3.54 -1.73 -18.21
C LYS A 129 2.94 -1.40 -16.83
N ARG A 130 1.62 -1.18 -16.75
CA ARG A 130 0.91 -0.89 -15.50
C ARG A 130 0.99 -2.05 -14.52
N ARG A 131 0.70 -3.28 -14.96
CA ARG A 131 0.79 -4.51 -14.13
C ARG A 131 2.22 -4.75 -13.62
N LYS A 132 3.25 -4.52 -14.45
CA LYS A 132 4.64 -4.61 -14.01
C LYS A 132 4.96 -3.60 -12.92
N TRP A 133 4.56 -2.35 -13.10
CA TRP A 133 4.77 -1.32 -12.09
C TRP A 133 4.04 -1.64 -10.77
N GLU A 134 2.77 -2.08 -10.84
CA GLU A 134 2.02 -2.52 -9.65
C GLU A 134 2.69 -3.69 -8.94
N HIS A 135 3.17 -4.69 -9.70
CA HIS A 135 3.91 -5.82 -9.17
C HIS A 135 5.22 -5.40 -8.49
N GLU A 136 5.99 -4.50 -9.11
CA GLU A 136 7.21 -3.94 -8.52
C GLU A 136 6.93 -3.17 -7.24
N LEU A 137 5.90 -2.32 -7.24
CA LEU A 137 5.46 -1.60 -6.05
C LEU A 137 5.01 -2.56 -4.94
N PHE A 138 4.22 -3.58 -5.28
CA PHE A 138 3.74 -4.58 -4.34
C PHE A 138 4.88 -5.32 -3.65
N ASN A 139 5.96 -5.63 -4.38
CA ASN A 139 7.13 -6.35 -3.87
C ASN A 139 8.21 -5.44 -3.26
N SER A 140 8.15 -4.13 -3.48
CA SER A 140 9.17 -3.19 -3.00
C SER A 140 9.29 -3.13 -1.47
N HIS A 141 8.31 -3.68 -0.76
CA HIS A 141 8.27 -3.75 0.70
C HIS A 141 9.02 -4.93 1.32
N VAL A 142 9.35 -5.96 0.55
CA VAL A 142 10.13 -7.08 1.10
C VAL A 142 11.48 -6.57 1.61
N ALA A 143 12.14 -5.72 0.83
CA ALA A 143 13.41 -5.11 1.24
C ALA A 143 13.25 -4.13 2.42
N SER A 144 12.19 -3.30 2.44
CA SER A 144 11.99 -2.30 3.51
C SER A 144 11.45 -2.92 4.81
N THR A 145 10.71 -4.02 4.74
CA THR A 145 10.28 -4.76 5.93
C THR A 145 11.48 -5.45 6.59
N GLN A 146 12.34 -6.10 5.81
CA GLN A 146 13.59 -6.66 6.33
C GLN A 146 14.49 -5.59 6.93
N GLN A 147 14.65 -4.44 6.27
CA GLN A 147 15.40 -3.31 6.83
C GLN A 147 14.76 -2.70 8.09
N ARG A 148 13.42 -2.68 8.21
CA ARG A 148 12.72 -2.23 9.42
C ARG A 148 12.83 -3.24 10.54
N GLU A 149 12.81 -4.54 10.25
CA GLU A 149 13.01 -5.59 11.24
C GLU A 149 14.45 -5.57 11.75
N ILE A 150 15.46 -5.47 10.88
CA ILE A 150 16.86 -5.29 11.27
C ILE A 150 17.03 -4.04 12.14
N LYS A 151 16.45 -2.89 11.74
CA LYS A 151 16.49 -1.68 12.56
C LYS A 151 15.75 -1.81 13.89
N LYS A 152 14.67 -2.57 13.95
CA LYS A 152 13.96 -2.85 15.22
C LYS A 152 14.80 -3.72 16.15
N GLU A 153 15.45 -4.74 15.62
CA GLU A 153 16.36 -5.61 16.38
C GLU A 153 17.57 -4.82 16.91
N GLU A 154 18.20 -3.99 16.05
CA GLU A 154 19.29 -3.09 16.45
C GLU A 154 18.85 -2.09 17.51
N LEU A 155 17.66 -1.49 17.37
CA LEU A 155 17.09 -0.58 18.36
C LEU A 155 16.79 -1.30 19.68
N ALA A 156 16.20 -2.50 19.60
CA ALA A 156 15.91 -3.33 20.76
C ALA A 156 17.20 -3.72 21.51
N ALA A 157 18.23 -4.13 20.79
CA ALA A 157 19.55 -4.44 21.37
C ALA A 157 20.16 -3.19 22.04
N THR A 158 20.06 -2.03 21.42
CA THR A 158 20.52 -0.76 21.99
C THR A 158 19.77 -0.43 23.29
N VAL A 159 18.44 -0.58 23.31
CA VAL A 159 17.62 -0.36 24.51
C VAL A 159 18.01 -1.34 25.61
N GLN A 160 18.17 -2.63 25.32
CA GLN A 160 18.58 -3.65 26.27
C GLN A 160 19.94 -3.34 26.89
N THR A 161 20.90 -2.91 26.07
CA THR A 161 22.23 -2.49 26.53
C THR A 161 22.13 -1.30 27.45
N LYS A 162 21.37 -0.25 27.08
CA LYS A 162 21.18 0.95 27.92
C LYS A 162 20.46 0.64 29.22
N VAL A 163 19.50 -0.25 29.23
CA VAL A 163 18.82 -0.72 30.44
C VAL A 163 19.82 -1.43 31.36
N ASN A 164 20.67 -2.31 30.84
CA ASN A 164 21.69 -3.02 31.61
C ASN A 164 22.73 -2.05 32.24
N GLU A 165 23.18 -1.07 31.44
CA GLU A 165 24.08 0.00 31.95
C GLU A 165 23.46 0.73 33.16
N ASN A 166 22.16 1.04 33.11
CA ASN A 166 21.46 1.71 34.20
C ASN A 166 21.19 0.76 35.39
N ILE A 167 20.87 -0.52 35.15
CA ILE A 167 20.78 -1.51 36.23
C ILE A 167 22.08 -1.55 37.03
N SER A 168 23.21 -1.63 36.34
CA SER A 168 24.53 -1.66 36.94
C SER A 168 24.87 -0.34 37.68
N LYS A 169 24.61 0.80 37.02
CA LYS A 169 24.91 2.15 37.53
C LYS A 169 24.16 2.48 38.83
N TYR A 170 22.90 2.06 38.94
CA TYR A 170 22.03 2.36 40.06
C TYR A 170 21.89 1.21 41.06
N GLY A 171 22.63 0.11 40.88
CA GLY A 171 22.61 -1.05 41.77
C GLY A 171 21.22 -1.66 41.93
N LEU A 172 20.44 -1.74 40.84
CA LEU A 172 19.10 -2.26 40.89
C LEU A 172 19.12 -3.77 41.11
N ALA A 173 18.31 -4.27 42.03
CA ALA A 173 18.14 -5.72 42.26
C ALA A 173 17.31 -6.42 41.18
N ILE A 174 17.78 -6.32 39.93
CA ILE A 174 17.15 -6.89 38.73
C ILE A 174 18.24 -7.58 37.93
N GLU A 175 17.95 -8.79 37.45
CA GLU A 175 18.87 -9.48 36.54
C GLU A 175 19.07 -8.70 35.25
N PRO A 176 20.32 -8.55 34.77
CA PRO A 176 20.59 -7.96 33.47
C PRO A 176 19.85 -8.68 32.32
N LEU A 177 19.43 -7.93 31.33
CA LEU A 177 18.78 -8.47 30.15
C LEU A 177 19.79 -9.15 29.22
N VAL A 178 19.39 -10.22 28.59
CA VAL A 178 20.10 -10.75 27.43
C VAL A 178 19.91 -9.77 26.26
N VAL A 179 21.02 -9.37 25.64
CA VAL A 179 20.98 -8.48 24.47
C VAL A 179 20.79 -9.34 23.21
N ASP A 180 19.53 -9.58 22.87
CA ASP A 180 19.11 -10.46 21.77
C ASP A 180 18.34 -9.72 20.66
N GLY A 181 18.16 -8.42 20.81
CA GLY A 181 17.37 -7.62 19.85
C GLY A 181 15.84 -7.82 19.95
N ILE A 182 15.37 -8.56 20.97
CA ILE A 182 13.95 -8.86 21.13
C ILE A 182 13.35 -8.08 22.31
N VAL A 183 12.34 -7.25 22.06
CA VAL A 183 11.61 -6.56 23.12
C VAL A 183 10.53 -7.47 23.69
N GLY A 184 10.91 -8.26 24.68
CA GLY A 184 9.98 -9.13 25.41
C GLY A 184 9.50 -8.53 26.73
N ARG A 185 8.69 -9.32 27.46
CA ARG A 185 8.15 -8.91 28.80
C ARG A 185 9.24 -8.52 29.78
N LYS A 186 10.38 -9.23 29.80
CA LYS A 186 11.50 -8.94 30.70
C LYS A 186 12.13 -7.58 30.38
N THR A 187 12.32 -7.25 29.09
CA THR A 187 12.83 -5.96 28.62
C THR A 187 11.92 -4.82 29.07
N LEU A 188 10.60 -4.98 28.91
CA LEU A 188 9.61 -3.97 29.33
C LEU A 188 9.59 -3.77 30.84
N LEU A 189 9.62 -4.84 31.63
CA LEU A 189 9.65 -4.76 33.09
C LEU A 189 10.93 -4.09 33.61
N ALA A 190 12.10 -4.43 33.05
CA ALA A 190 13.35 -3.80 33.40
C ALA A 190 13.35 -2.30 33.06
N LEU A 191 12.81 -1.94 31.88
CA LEU A 191 12.70 -0.54 31.48
C LEU A 191 11.79 0.26 32.42
N ILE A 192 10.64 -0.29 32.81
CA ILE A 192 9.74 0.36 33.80
C ILE A 192 10.47 0.61 35.12
N ASN A 193 11.21 -0.37 35.63
CA ASN A 193 11.94 -0.23 36.87
C ASN A 193 13.06 0.83 36.79
N VAL A 194 13.72 0.95 35.63
CA VAL A 194 14.75 1.99 35.41
C VAL A 194 14.13 3.37 35.29
N LEU A 195 12.97 3.53 34.66
CA LEU A 195 12.29 4.81 34.46
C LEU A 195 11.53 5.30 35.72
N SER A 196 11.26 4.42 36.69
CA SER A 196 10.56 4.76 37.94
C SER A 196 11.47 5.31 39.04
N ARG A 197 12.73 5.59 38.74
CA ARG A 197 13.77 6.13 39.64
C ARG A 197 14.11 7.57 39.30
#